data_a99691d0a9c38463ecde3e9e9cdc2b5a
#
_entry.id   a99691d0a9c38463ecde3e9e9cdc2b5a
#
_cell.length_a   1.000
_cell.length_b   1.000
_cell.length_c   1.000
_cell.angle_alpha   90.00
_cell.angle_beta   90.00
_cell.angle_gamma   90.00
#
_symmetry.space_group_name_H-M   'P 1'
#
loop_
_entity.id
_entity.type
_entity.pdbx_description
1 polymer ?
#
loop_
_entity_poly.entity_id
_entity_poly.type
_entity_poly.pdbx_seq_one_letter_code
_entity_poly.pdbx_strand_id
1 'polypeptide(L)'
;EPTATVYESGDKVPEIVKEIKAMGQKAFELMEAEDEKQIVNLELLRETVKTFVYKTRQNELTLTITGIFEVARRYKNIEVGIKNWQKTEDSWIVSAYAKNLRDNLYNEAIVEQKFRTPIGQGGSLVLDSFSFQKAQSKAKRNAIRQVIPANYFQSMIKLFLKNYGGKK
;
A
#
# COMPACT_ATOMS: atom_id res chain seq x y z
N GLU A 1 -10.63 -25.28 -16.15
CA GLU A 1 -9.61 -24.77 -15.19
C GLU A 1 -8.54 -24.05 -15.99
N PRO A 2 -8.22 -22.78 -15.70
CA PRO A 2 -7.13 -22.10 -16.38
C PRO A 2 -5.79 -22.68 -15.90
N THR A 3 -5.10 -23.36 -16.78
CA THR A 3 -3.75 -23.88 -16.55
C THR A 3 -2.80 -22.69 -16.42
N ALA A 4 -2.23 -22.46 -15.24
CA ALA A 4 -1.17 -21.49 -15.06
C ALA A 4 0.04 -21.93 -15.88
N THR A 5 0.44 -21.13 -16.86
CA THR A 5 1.66 -21.37 -17.65
C THR A 5 2.86 -21.04 -16.76
N VAL A 6 3.54 -22.06 -16.27
CA VAL A 6 4.81 -21.90 -15.56
C VAL A 6 5.90 -21.69 -16.61
N TYR A 7 6.49 -20.51 -16.67
CA TYR A 7 7.67 -20.25 -17.50
C TYR A 7 8.91 -20.80 -16.79
N GLU A 8 9.57 -21.79 -17.39
CA GLU A 8 10.86 -22.27 -16.89
C GLU A 8 11.95 -21.19 -17.06
N SER A 9 12.88 -21.17 -16.12
CA SER A 9 14.01 -20.23 -16.11
C SER A 9 14.92 -20.47 -17.33
N GLY A 10 14.71 -19.76 -18.40
CA GLY A 10 15.44 -19.89 -19.66
C GLY A 10 14.66 -19.37 -20.87
N ASP A 11 13.34 -19.26 -20.76
CA ASP A 11 12.52 -18.72 -21.84
C ASP A 11 12.67 -17.19 -21.94
N LYS A 12 12.91 -16.69 -23.14
CA LYS A 12 12.91 -15.26 -23.43
C LYS A 12 11.52 -14.71 -23.11
N VAL A 13 11.40 -14.00 -22.00
CA VAL A 13 10.15 -13.32 -21.63
C VAL A 13 9.75 -12.39 -22.78
N PRO A 14 8.55 -12.53 -23.35
CA PRO A 14 8.09 -11.67 -24.42
C PRO A 14 8.21 -10.19 -24.06
N GLU A 15 8.58 -9.33 -25.02
CA GLU A 15 8.79 -7.90 -24.84
C GLU A 15 7.60 -7.21 -24.15
N ILE A 16 6.38 -7.58 -24.57
CA ILE A 16 5.14 -7.05 -24.00
C ILE A 16 4.99 -7.34 -22.50
N VAL A 17 5.47 -8.51 -22.05
CA VAL A 17 5.43 -8.85 -20.61
C VAL A 17 6.43 -8.03 -19.81
N LYS A 18 7.58 -7.68 -20.41
CA LYS A 18 8.56 -6.78 -19.80
C LYS A 18 8.00 -5.36 -19.68
N GLU A 19 7.33 -4.87 -20.73
CA GLU A 19 6.68 -3.57 -20.73
C GLU A 19 5.56 -3.50 -19.68
N ILE A 20 4.69 -4.50 -19.61
CA ILE A 20 3.62 -4.58 -18.60
C ILE A 20 4.20 -4.58 -17.17
N LYS A 21 5.26 -5.37 -16.94
CA LYS A 21 5.94 -5.39 -15.64
C LYS A 21 6.56 -4.03 -15.30
N ALA A 22 7.22 -3.38 -16.26
CA ALA A 22 7.82 -2.05 -16.04
C ALA A 22 6.76 -0.98 -15.76
N MET A 23 5.61 -1.02 -16.44
CA MET A 23 4.49 -0.11 -16.20
C MET A 23 3.88 -0.34 -14.82
N GLY A 24 3.66 -1.60 -14.43
CA GLY A 24 3.15 -1.98 -13.12
C GLY A 24 4.10 -1.56 -11.99
N GLN A 25 5.40 -1.77 -12.16
CA GLN A 25 6.43 -1.36 -11.21
C GLN A 25 6.42 0.15 -10.99
N LYS A 26 6.38 0.94 -12.07
CA LYS A 26 6.35 2.40 -11.99
C LYS A 26 5.07 2.93 -11.32
N ALA A 27 3.92 2.33 -11.61
CA ALA A 27 2.66 2.70 -10.96
C ALA A 27 2.70 2.38 -9.46
N PHE A 28 3.27 1.25 -9.08
CA PHE A 28 3.47 0.86 -7.69
C PHE A 28 4.40 1.83 -6.95
N GLU A 29 5.54 2.20 -7.54
CA GLU A 29 6.48 3.16 -6.95
C GLU A 29 5.85 4.53 -6.69
N LEU A 30 5.03 5.02 -7.63
CA LEU A 30 4.31 6.28 -7.47
C LEU A 30 3.27 6.21 -6.35
N MET A 31 2.56 5.09 -6.22
CA MET A 31 1.59 4.86 -5.15
C MET A 31 2.30 4.79 -3.78
N GLU A 32 3.42 4.07 -3.69
CA GLU A 32 4.21 3.98 -2.47
C GLU A 32 4.75 5.35 -2.03
N ALA A 33 5.20 6.18 -2.98
CA ALA A 33 5.67 7.53 -2.68
C ALA A 33 4.54 8.42 -2.15
N GLU A 34 3.32 8.32 -2.67
CA GLU A 34 2.17 9.06 -2.16
C GLU A 34 1.76 8.56 -0.77
N ASP A 35 1.75 7.25 -0.55
CA ASP A 35 1.47 6.67 0.76
C ASP A 35 2.51 7.12 1.81
N GLU A 36 3.79 7.13 1.46
CA GLU A 36 4.85 7.61 2.35
C GLU A 36 4.68 9.09 2.74
N LYS A 37 4.31 9.92 1.76
CA LYS A 37 4.00 11.33 2.00
C LYS A 37 2.82 11.49 2.97
N GLN A 38 1.77 10.70 2.80
CA GLN A 38 0.62 10.74 3.69
C GLN A 38 0.98 10.31 5.12
N ILE A 39 1.80 9.25 5.28
CA ILE A 39 2.27 8.80 6.59
C ILE A 39 3.05 9.92 7.29
N VAL A 40 3.99 10.55 6.60
CA VAL A 40 4.78 11.66 7.16
C VAL A 40 3.90 12.84 7.56
N ASN A 41 2.93 13.21 6.73
CA ASN A 41 1.99 14.30 7.03
C ASN A 41 1.13 13.99 8.26
N LEU A 42 0.66 12.75 8.42
CA LEU A 42 -0.10 12.35 9.61
C LEU A 42 0.75 12.45 10.89
N GLU A 43 2.03 12.05 10.83
CA GLU A 43 2.94 12.10 11.98
C GLU A 43 3.36 13.53 12.34
N LEU A 44 3.69 14.37 11.35
CA LEU A 44 4.17 15.73 11.57
C LEU A 44 3.05 16.71 11.89
N LEU A 45 1.99 16.69 11.10
CA LEU A 45 0.94 17.72 11.15
C LEU A 45 -0.25 17.26 11.98
N ARG A 46 -0.36 15.98 12.28
CA ARG A 46 -1.54 15.35 12.89
C ARG A 46 -2.84 15.71 12.19
N GLU A 47 -2.74 16.05 10.91
CA GLU A 47 -3.88 16.40 10.08
C GLU A 47 -4.50 15.16 9.44
N THR A 48 -5.82 15.15 9.38
CA THR A 48 -6.53 14.12 8.63
C THR A 48 -6.35 14.37 7.14
N VAL A 49 -5.56 13.53 6.47
CA VAL A 49 -5.40 13.60 5.01
C VAL A 49 -6.72 13.18 4.37
N LYS A 50 -7.34 14.09 3.59
CA LYS A 50 -8.64 13.85 2.94
C LYS A 50 -8.56 13.14 1.60
N THR A 51 -7.36 12.84 1.12
CA THR A 51 -7.17 12.16 -0.17
C THR A 51 -7.23 10.67 0.02
N PHE A 52 -8.36 10.06 -0.27
CA PHE A 52 -8.59 8.62 -0.12
C PHE A 52 -8.33 7.83 -1.40
N VAL A 53 -8.36 8.50 -2.55
CA VAL A 53 -8.23 7.86 -3.86
C VAL A 53 -7.09 8.51 -4.62
N TYR A 54 -6.23 7.66 -5.17
CA TYR A 54 -5.15 8.05 -6.09
C TYR A 54 -5.54 7.67 -7.50
N LYS A 55 -5.37 8.61 -8.44
CA LYS A 55 -5.56 8.37 -9.86
C LYS A 55 -4.21 8.23 -10.53
N THR A 56 -3.95 7.07 -11.10
CA THR A 56 -2.73 6.83 -11.86
C THR A 56 -2.73 7.63 -13.17
N ARG A 57 -1.57 7.76 -13.81
CA ARG A 57 -1.47 8.40 -15.14
C ARG A 57 -2.26 7.65 -16.23
N GLN A 58 -2.56 6.38 -16.02
CA GLN A 58 -3.34 5.53 -16.90
C GLN A 58 -4.85 5.60 -16.60
N ASN A 59 -5.28 6.58 -15.79
CA ASN A 59 -6.66 6.73 -15.32
C ASN A 59 -7.18 5.58 -14.41
N GLU A 60 -6.33 4.70 -13.96
CA GLU A 60 -6.69 3.70 -12.96
C GLU A 60 -6.86 4.36 -11.59
N LEU A 61 -7.83 3.87 -10.84
CA LEU A 61 -8.15 4.36 -9.51
C LEU A 61 -7.71 3.34 -8.46
N THR A 62 -6.96 3.79 -7.48
CA THR A 62 -6.57 2.98 -6.32
C THR A 62 -6.76 3.76 -5.04
N LEU A 63 -6.89 3.05 -3.92
CA LEU A 63 -6.97 3.67 -2.60
C LEU A 63 -5.58 4.02 -2.09
N THR A 64 -5.44 5.21 -1.55
CA THR A 64 -4.28 5.59 -0.75
C THR A 64 -4.29 4.85 0.59
N ILE A 65 -3.19 4.92 1.33
CA ILE A 65 -3.10 4.30 2.67
C ILE A 65 -4.19 4.83 3.62
N THR A 66 -4.45 6.14 3.61
CA THR A 66 -5.53 6.75 4.38
C THR A 66 -6.90 6.30 3.91
N GLY A 67 -7.06 6.09 2.60
CA GLY A 67 -8.28 5.52 2.02
C GLY A 67 -8.55 4.10 2.50
N ILE A 68 -7.52 3.26 2.59
CA ILE A 68 -7.66 1.88 3.08
C ILE A 68 -8.02 1.85 4.57
N PHE A 69 -7.41 2.68 5.39
CA PHE A 69 -7.77 2.78 6.80
C PHE A 69 -9.20 3.30 6.98
N GLU A 70 -9.63 4.27 6.17
CA GLU A 70 -11.01 4.75 6.20
C GLU A 70 -12.01 3.66 5.74
N VAL A 71 -11.66 2.85 4.74
CA VAL A 71 -12.47 1.69 4.34
C VAL A 71 -12.60 0.71 5.50
N ALA A 72 -11.52 0.36 6.19
CA ALA A 72 -11.55 -0.54 7.34
C ALA A 72 -12.43 0.01 8.46
N ARG A 73 -12.33 1.31 8.75
CA ARG A 73 -13.17 2.00 9.76
C ARG A 73 -14.67 1.91 9.40
N ARG A 74 -15.02 2.08 8.12
CA ARG A 74 -16.41 2.03 7.66
C ARG A 74 -16.95 0.61 7.54
N TYR A 75 -16.10 -0.35 7.19
CA TYR A 75 -16.50 -1.76 7.13
C TYR A 75 -16.89 -2.29 8.51
N LYS A 76 -16.26 -1.77 9.55
CA LYS A 76 -16.40 -2.17 10.97
C LYS A 76 -15.91 -3.61 11.22
N ASN A 77 -15.74 -3.95 12.49
CA ASN A 77 -15.30 -5.28 12.92
C ASN A 77 -13.96 -5.74 12.28
N ILE A 78 -13.11 -4.78 11.90
CA ILE A 78 -11.72 -5.03 11.51
C ILE A 78 -10.82 -4.72 12.70
N GLU A 79 -10.13 -5.75 13.19
CA GLU A 79 -9.05 -5.63 14.15
C GLU A 79 -7.73 -5.63 13.38
N VAL A 80 -6.85 -4.68 13.64
CA VAL A 80 -5.55 -4.58 13.01
C VAL A 80 -4.49 -4.19 14.02
N GLY A 81 -3.32 -4.80 13.92
CA GLY A 81 -2.21 -4.52 14.83
C GLY A 81 -0.85 -4.94 14.29
N ILE A 82 0.19 -4.53 15.01
CA ILE A 82 1.54 -5.01 14.78
C ILE A 82 1.71 -6.32 15.56
N LYS A 83 2.18 -7.36 14.89
CA LYS A 83 2.47 -8.65 15.50
C LYS A 83 3.90 -8.72 16.00
N ASN A 84 4.84 -8.30 15.18
CA ASN A 84 6.26 -8.34 15.48
C ASN A 84 7.02 -7.32 14.64
N TRP A 85 8.21 -6.95 15.09
CA TRP A 85 9.14 -6.13 14.33
C TRP A 85 10.59 -6.50 14.66
N GLN A 86 11.47 -6.31 13.70
CA GLN A 86 12.90 -6.56 13.81
C GLN A 86 13.67 -5.43 13.14
N LYS A 87 14.74 -4.98 13.79
CA LYS A 87 15.72 -4.07 13.22
C LYS A 87 16.87 -4.88 12.64
N THR A 88 17.22 -4.63 11.38
CA THR A 88 18.43 -5.15 10.73
C THR A 88 19.52 -4.09 10.68
N GLU A 89 20.61 -4.32 9.95
CA GLU A 89 21.67 -3.31 9.75
C GLU A 89 21.16 -2.08 8.99
N ASP A 90 20.21 -2.25 8.06
CA ASP A 90 19.82 -1.21 7.11
C ASP A 90 18.31 -1.01 6.98
N SER A 91 17.51 -1.81 7.68
CA SER A 91 16.05 -1.80 7.53
C SER A 91 15.28 -2.17 8.79
N TRP A 92 13.98 -1.85 8.77
CA TRP A 92 12.94 -2.40 9.63
C TRP A 92 12.19 -3.51 8.89
N ILE A 93 12.01 -4.65 9.54
CA ILE A 93 11.09 -5.70 9.09
C ILE A 93 9.93 -5.70 10.07
N VAL A 94 8.72 -5.41 9.57
CA VAL A 94 7.52 -5.30 10.40
C VAL A 94 6.47 -6.26 9.90
N SER A 95 5.94 -7.07 10.80
CA SER A 95 4.80 -7.95 10.58
C SER A 95 3.56 -7.35 11.24
N ALA A 96 2.48 -7.22 10.50
CA ALA A 96 1.18 -6.79 10.97
C ALA A 96 0.14 -7.87 10.69
N TYR A 97 -0.95 -7.84 11.45
CA TYR A 97 -2.11 -8.69 11.23
C TYR A 97 -3.37 -7.86 11.05
N ALA A 98 -4.33 -8.44 10.37
CA ALA A 98 -5.70 -7.97 10.33
C ALA A 98 -6.66 -9.16 10.51
N LYS A 99 -7.74 -8.91 11.24
CA LYS A 99 -8.86 -9.85 11.41
C LYS A 99 -10.15 -9.16 10.97
N ASN A 100 -10.90 -9.83 10.15
CA ASN A 100 -12.28 -9.49 9.88
C ASN A 100 -13.16 -10.37 10.77
N LEU A 101 -13.64 -9.81 11.86
CA LEU A 101 -14.43 -10.55 12.85
C LEU A 101 -15.82 -10.93 12.32
N ARG A 102 -16.30 -10.22 11.32
CA ARG A 102 -17.59 -10.50 10.67
C ARG A 102 -17.53 -11.75 9.80
N ASP A 103 -16.48 -11.88 9.00
CA ASP A 103 -16.32 -12.95 8.01
C ASP A 103 -15.34 -14.05 8.48
N ASN A 104 -14.85 -13.93 9.71
CA ASN A 104 -13.86 -14.82 10.30
C ASN A 104 -12.60 -15.03 9.43
N LEU A 105 -12.09 -13.94 8.86
CA LEU A 105 -10.88 -13.93 8.05
C LEU A 105 -9.72 -13.38 8.84
N TYR A 106 -8.55 -13.96 8.66
CA TYR A 106 -7.28 -13.53 9.26
C TYR A 106 -6.20 -13.45 8.20
N ASN A 107 -5.39 -12.41 8.22
CA ASN A 107 -4.21 -12.31 7.37
C ASN A 107 -3.07 -11.59 8.07
N GLU A 108 -1.86 -11.97 7.71
CA GLU A 108 -0.61 -11.32 8.11
C GLU A 108 0.09 -10.74 6.90
N ALA A 109 0.76 -9.61 7.09
CA ALA A 109 1.59 -8.99 6.07
C ALA A 109 2.93 -8.56 6.66
N ILE A 110 4.00 -8.74 5.90
CA ILE A 110 5.36 -8.37 6.27
C ILE A 110 5.84 -7.29 5.31
N VAL A 111 6.46 -6.25 5.86
CA VAL A 111 7.07 -5.16 5.10
C VAL A 111 8.49 -4.94 5.58
N GLU A 112 9.41 -4.82 4.63
CA GLU A 112 10.75 -4.31 4.85
C GLU A 112 10.82 -2.84 4.43
N GLN A 113 11.32 -1.98 5.30
CA GLN A 113 11.52 -0.54 5.05
C GLN A 113 12.96 -0.17 5.37
N LYS A 114 13.68 0.32 4.39
CA LYS A 114 15.07 0.79 4.56
C LYS A 114 15.11 2.03 5.47
N PHE A 115 16.18 2.17 6.26
CA PHE A 115 16.42 3.36 7.07
C PHE A 115 16.78 4.58 6.24
N ARG A 116 17.32 4.37 5.04
CA ARG A 116 17.78 5.43 4.16
C ARG A 116 16.99 5.43 2.89
N THR A 117 16.58 6.60 2.47
CA THR A 117 15.86 6.84 1.24
C THR A 117 16.66 7.75 0.32
N PRO A 118 16.62 7.55 -1.02
CA PRO A 118 17.28 8.45 -1.95
C PRO A 118 16.54 9.79 -2.00
N ILE A 119 17.29 10.88 -2.01
CA ILE A 119 16.77 12.23 -2.28
C ILE A 119 17.01 12.57 -3.75
N GLY A 120 15.91 12.75 -4.50
CA GLY A 120 15.94 13.12 -5.92
C GLY A 120 16.44 12.03 -6.87
N GLN A 121 16.51 12.34 -8.16
CA GLN A 121 17.06 11.43 -9.17
C GLN A 121 18.59 11.35 -9.01
N GLY A 122 19.09 10.16 -8.62
CA GLY A 122 20.52 9.93 -8.41
C GLY A 122 21.08 10.52 -7.12
N GLY A 123 20.24 10.89 -6.17
CA GLY A 123 20.61 11.54 -4.93
C GLY A 123 21.28 10.63 -3.89
N SER A 124 21.98 11.27 -2.95
CA SER A 124 22.57 10.62 -1.80
C SER A 124 21.51 9.97 -0.92
N LEU A 125 21.84 8.82 -0.32
CA LEU A 125 20.98 8.16 0.66
C LEU A 125 20.95 8.95 1.97
N VAL A 126 19.77 9.38 2.40
CA VAL A 126 19.55 10.12 3.64
C VAL A 126 18.77 9.28 4.63
N LEU A 127 19.11 9.40 5.90
CA LEU A 127 18.42 8.72 6.99
C LEU A 127 16.97 9.21 7.06
N ASP A 128 16.04 8.27 6.97
CA ASP A 128 14.61 8.52 7.08
C ASP A 128 14.16 8.30 8.53
N SER A 129 13.93 9.39 9.25
CA SER A 129 13.46 9.34 10.66
C SER A 129 12.06 8.73 10.82
N PHE A 130 11.28 8.61 9.73
CA PHE A 130 9.94 8.01 9.73
C PHE A 130 9.93 6.58 9.19
N SER A 131 11.09 5.96 8.98
CA SER A 131 11.19 4.62 8.38
C SER A 131 10.38 3.56 9.15
N PHE A 132 10.37 3.62 10.48
CA PHE A 132 9.60 2.68 11.30
C PHE A 132 8.09 2.90 11.17
N GLN A 133 7.62 4.14 11.21
CA GLN A 133 6.21 4.50 11.02
C GLN A 133 5.72 4.11 9.63
N LYS A 134 6.54 4.30 8.61
CA LYS A 134 6.27 3.85 7.24
C LYS A 134 6.12 2.32 7.18
N ALA A 135 7.05 1.57 7.79
CA ALA A 135 6.98 0.11 7.85
C ALA A 135 5.69 -0.38 8.52
N GLN A 136 5.34 0.18 9.68
CA GLN A 136 4.13 -0.18 10.42
C GLN A 136 2.86 0.10 9.62
N SER A 137 2.74 1.28 9.06
CA SER A 137 1.54 1.71 8.32
C SER A 137 1.36 0.89 7.04
N LYS A 138 2.44 0.63 6.30
CA LYS A 138 2.41 -0.22 5.10
C LYS A 138 2.05 -1.66 5.43
N ALA A 139 2.60 -2.24 6.51
CA ALA A 139 2.28 -3.59 6.94
C ALA A 139 0.79 -3.73 7.32
N LYS A 140 0.25 -2.79 8.10
CA LYS A 140 -1.18 -2.73 8.43
C LYS A 140 -2.07 -2.59 7.20
N ARG A 141 -1.73 -1.67 6.27
CA ARG A 141 -2.44 -1.50 4.99
C ARG A 141 -2.51 -2.81 4.22
N ASN A 142 -1.38 -3.50 4.09
CA ASN A 142 -1.30 -4.76 3.33
C ASN A 142 -2.11 -5.88 3.99
N ALA A 143 -2.10 -5.95 5.33
CA ALA A 143 -2.92 -6.92 6.06
C ALA A 143 -4.42 -6.66 5.88
N ILE A 144 -4.87 -5.39 5.99
CA ILE A 144 -6.27 -4.99 5.81
C ILE A 144 -6.80 -5.36 4.42
N ARG A 145 -5.99 -5.14 3.37
CA ARG A 145 -6.40 -5.43 1.99
C ARG A 145 -6.81 -6.87 1.76
N GLN A 146 -6.30 -7.81 2.55
CA GLN A 146 -6.55 -9.23 2.38
C GLN A 146 -7.79 -9.74 3.12
N VAL A 147 -8.34 -8.96 4.05
CA VAL A 147 -9.47 -9.39 4.90
C VAL A 147 -10.78 -8.67 4.60
N ILE A 148 -10.76 -7.68 3.71
CA ILE A 148 -11.96 -6.98 3.24
C ILE A 148 -12.24 -7.39 1.79
N PRO A 149 -13.49 -7.73 1.43
CA PRO A 149 -13.83 -8.12 0.07
C PRO A 149 -13.55 -7.05 -0.98
N ALA A 150 -13.02 -7.46 -2.14
CA ALA A 150 -12.64 -6.54 -3.23
C ALA A 150 -13.81 -5.67 -3.74
N ASN A 151 -15.02 -6.22 -3.78
CA ASN A 151 -16.22 -5.49 -4.17
C ASN A 151 -16.55 -4.35 -3.20
N TYR A 152 -16.26 -4.51 -1.92
CA TYR A 152 -16.41 -3.44 -0.95
C TYR A 152 -15.43 -2.30 -1.20
N PHE A 153 -14.15 -2.60 -1.46
CA PHE A 153 -13.18 -1.59 -1.86
C PHE A 153 -13.62 -0.80 -3.10
N GLN A 154 -14.12 -1.49 -4.13
CA GLN A 154 -14.62 -0.84 -5.34
C GLN A 154 -15.82 0.08 -5.06
N SER A 155 -16.74 -0.35 -4.22
CA SER A 155 -17.91 0.46 -3.81
C SER A 155 -17.45 1.72 -3.05
N MET A 156 -16.44 1.58 -2.19
CA MET A 156 -15.90 2.71 -1.42
C MET A 156 -15.13 3.69 -2.31
N ILE A 157 -14.38 3.23 -3.32
CA ILE A 157 -13.75 4.13 -4.30
C ILE A 157 -14.82 4.99 -4.98
N LYS A 158 -15.89 4.39 -5.45
CA LYS A 158 -17.02 5.14 -6.08
C LYS A 158 -17.61 6.18 -5.11
N LEU A 159 -17.81 5.79 -3.85
CA LEU A 159 -18.33 6.68 -2.82
C LEU A 159 -17.40 7.86 -2.53
N PHE A 160 -16.10 7.60 -2.41
CA PHE A 160 -15.09 8.64 -2.16
C PHE A 160 -14.98 9.62 -3.33
N LEU A 161 -15.03 9.14 -4.56
CA LEU A 161 -15.06 9.99 -5.75
C LEU A 161 -16.30 10.89 -5.79
N LYS A 162 -17.47 10.37 -5.43
CA LYS A 162 -18.72 11.15 -5.36
C LYS A 162 -18.63 12.25 -4.29
N ASN A 163 -18.08 11.94 -3.12
CA ASN A 163 -18.10 12.85 -1.97
C ASN A 163 -16.91 13.81 -1.93
N TYR A 164 -15.76 13.42 -2.48
CA TYR A 164 -14.51 14.16 -2.36
C TYR A 164 -13.84 14.47 -3.71
N GLY A 165 -14.35 13.91 -4.82
CA GLY A 165 -13.80 14.10 -6.17
C GLY A 165 -14.23 15.38 -6.88
N GLY A 166 -14.99 16.23 -6.23
CA GLY A 166 -15.66 17.39 -6.84
C GLY A 166 -14.96 18.74 -6.67
N LYS A 167 -13.63 18.79 -6.55
CA LYS A 167 -12.90 20.05 -6.75
C LYS A 167 -11.81 19.85 -7.79
N LYS A 168 -12.13 20.28 -9.01
CA LYS A 168 -11.15 20.60 -10.04
C LYS A 168 -10.27 21.77 -9.57
#